data_bf3945b9d46b1f53e6c141036f80154a
#
_entry.id   bf3945b9d46b1f53e6c141036f80154a
#
_cell.length_a   1.000
_cell.length_b   1.000
_cell.length_c   1.000
_cell.angle_alpha   90.00
_cell.angle_beta   90.00
_cell.angle_gamma   90.00
#
_symmetry.space_group_name_H-M   'P 1'
#
loop_
_entity.id
_entity.type
_entity.pdbx_description
1 polymer ?
#
loop_
_entity_poly.entity_id
_entity_poly.type
_entity_poly.pdbx_seq_one_letter_code
_entity_poly.pdbx_strand_id
1 'polypeptide(L)'
;MRRTGSMPGMSERSRNLPRRSCFSTPGSNERFLEKAPTVPADMSFLDLEDSVAPLEKSAARAKVVEAVRKQPWDDRVLCVRINAWDTEWTYGDVIEVVGNAGERLDEVMLPKVQSAAEVVALDLLLTQVEKTSGLPVGHVGIEAQIETTRGLINVDEICAASPRLETIIFGPADFAASMEMPVLTGGVQIPEYPGDHFHYVFSRILMAGRANGLQVIDGPYLKVKDMDGLRDFTQRTRVLGYDGKWALTPDQVTVLNEMYSPTQEQFDHAWDILDAYQKATENERKGAVMFGDEMIDEASRKMATKFVARGERAGLRRSKS
;
A
#
# COMPACT_ATOMS: atom_id res chain seq x y z
N MET A 1 30.36 5.41 -2.73
CA MET A 1 30.12 5.86 -1.33
C MET A 1 28.75 6.53 -1.31
N ARG A 2 27.70 5.78 -1.03
CA ARG A 2 26.34 6.32 -0.86
C ARG A 2 26.19 6.69 0.61
N ARG A 3 25.89 7.94 0.88
CA ARG A 3 25.54 8.41 2.22
C ARG A 3 24.14 7.84 2.55
N THR A 4 24.09 6.81 3.39
CA THR A 4 22.89 6.41 4.13
C THR A 4 22.76 7.34 5.33
N GLY A 5 22.26 8.54 5.10
CA GLY A 5 21.82 9.41 6.16
C GLY A 5 20.31 9.47 6.07
N SER A 6 19.59 8.84 7.01
CA SER A 6 18.17 9.10 7.22
C SER A 6 17.99 10.59 7.41
N MET A 7 17.11 11.21 6.61
CA MET A 7 16.73 12.59 6.87
C MET A 7 15.99 12.62 8.22
N PRO A 8 16.36 13.52 9.15
CA PRO A 8 15.64 13.65 10.41
C PRO A 8 14.22 14.18 10.08
N GLY A 9 13.20 13.41 10.35
CA GLY A 9 11.79 13.81 10.22
C GLY A 9 10.88 12.87 9.46
N MET A 10 11.40 11.90 8.71
CA MET A 10 10.54 10.87 8.10
C MET A 10 10.12 9.86 9.16
N SER A 11 8.84 9.61 9.27
CA SER A 11 8.32 8.53 10.11
C SER A 11 8.80 7.18 9.56
N GLU A 12 9.89 6.63 10.10
CA GLU A 12 10.29 5.24 9.84
C GLU A 12 9.18 4.25 10.24
N ARG A 13 8.21 4.72 11.02
CA ARG A 13 7.11 3.92 11.55
C ARG A 13 6.20 3.41 10.44
N SER A 14 5.62 4.29 9.61
CA SER A 14 4.63 3.93 8.60
C SER A 14 5.22 3.01 7.52
N ARG A 15 6.47 3.25 7.11
CA ARG A 15 7.19 2.42 6.13
C ARG A 15 7.36 0.97 6.56
N ASN A 16 7.40 0.72 7.86
CA ASN A 16 7.61 -0.61 8.42
C ASN A 16 6.31 -1.31 8.82
N LEU A 17 5.19 -0.60 8.85
CA LEU A 17 3.89 -1.19 9.16
C LEU A 17 3.39 -2.06 7.99
N PRO A 18 2.68 -3.16 8.28
CA PRO A 18 2.05 -3.97 7.24
C PRO A 18 0.92 -3.19 6.55
N ARG A 19 0.65 -3.55 5.30
CA ARG A 19 -0.49 -3.03 4.52
C ARG A 19 -1.22 -4.18 3.82
N ARG A 20 -1.42 -5.32 4.51
CA ARG A 20 -2.13 -6.50 3.95
C ARG A 20 -3.53 -6.15 3.47
N SER A 21 -4.22 -5.31 4.23
CA SER A 21 -5.53 -4.78 3.89
C SER A 21 -5.53 -3.26 4.03
N CYS A 22 -5.91 -2.56 2.94
CA CYS A 22 -6.06 -1.11 2.90
C CYS A 22 -7.56 -0.79 2.82
N PHE A 23 -8.17 -0.45 3.95
CA PHE A 23 -9.63 -0.30 4.07
C PHE A 23 -10.06 1.13 3.75
N SER A 24 -10.87 1.30 2.68
CA SER A 24 -11.41 2.60 2.29
C SER A 24 -12.68 2.97 3.03
N THR A 25 -12.79 4.25 3.40
CA THR A 25 -13.97 4.80 4.07
C THR A 25 -14.37 6.12 3.44
N PRO A 26 -15.60 6.27 2.90
CA PRO A 26 -16.08 7.53 2.33
C PRO A 26 -16.02 8.68 3.35
N GLY A 27 -15.31 9.75 3.02
CA GLY A 27 -15.12 10.92 3.89
C GLY A 27 -16.38 11.74 4.13
N SER A 28 -17.42 11.57 3.31
CA SER A 28 -18.72 12.24 3.50
C SER A 28 -19.61 11.56 4.55
N ASN A 29 -19.33 10.30 4.93
CA ASN A 29 -20.22 9.51 5.79
C ASN A 29 -19.66 9.39 7.22
N GLU A 30 -20.16 10.22 8.13
CA GLU A 30 -19.75 10.27 9.54
C GLU A 30 -19.87 8.91 10.24
N ARG A 31 -20.97 8.18 10.02
CA ARG A 31 -21.17 6.85 10.64
C ARG A 31 -20.11 5.84 10.20
N PHE A 32 -19.66 5.91 8.95
CA PHE A 32 -18.59 5.05 8.47
C PHE A 32 -17.24 5.48 9.03
N LEU A 33 -16.97 6.78 9.11
CA LEU A 33 -15.77 7.33 9.73
C LEU A 33 -15.65 6.94 11.21
N GLU A 34 -16.76 6.95 11.98
CA GLU A 34 -16.79 6.51 13.37
C GLU A 34 -16.54 5.01 13.54
N LYS A 35 -16.97 4.20 12.57
CA LYS A 35 -16.82 2.74 12.63
C LYS A 35 -15.49 2.23 12.07
N ALA A 36 -14.86 2.96 11.18
CA ALA A 36 -13.65 2.53 10.50
C ALA A 36 -12.53 2.06 11.45
N PRO A 37 -12.29 2.69 12.61
CA PRO A 37 -11.27 2.23 13.56
C PRO A 37 -11.54 0.84 14.15
N THR A 38 -12.79 0.38 14.16
CA THR A 38 -13.14 -0.95 14.69
C THR A 38 -12.85 -2.09 13.71
N VAL A 39 -12.58 -1.77 12.44
CA VAL A 39 -12.21 -2.75 11.43
C VAL A 39 -10.73 -3.08 11.57
N PRO A 40 -10.32 -4.37 11.65
CA PRO A 40 -8.93 -4.75 11.92
C PRO A 40 -8.06 -4.69 10.65
N ALA A 41 -8.09 -3.56 9.94
CA ALA A 41 -7.27 -3.31 8.77
C ALA A 41 -5.87 -2.81 9.17
N ASP A 42 -4.85 -3.21 8.42
CA ASP A 42 -3.49 -2.71 8.62
C ASP A 42 -3.36 -1.24 8.23
N MET A 43 -4.12 -0.81 7.24
CA MET A 43 -4.22 0.57 6.79
C MET A 43 -5.69 0.97 6.64
N SER A 44 -6.02 2.17 7.09
CA SER A 44 -7.30 2.82 6.79
C SER A 44 -7.05 4.07 5.99
N PHE A 45 -7.75 4.23 4.86
CA PHE A 45 -7.74 5.50 4.17
C PHE A 45 -9.14 6.11 4.08
N LEU A 46 -9.20 7.40 4.42
CA LEU A 46 -10.40 8.21 4.40
C LEU A 46 -10.46 8.91 3.04
N ASP A 47 -11.52 8.68 2.32
CA ASP A 47 -11.60 9.03 0.90
C ASP A 47 -12.33 10.37 0.67
N LEU A 48 -11.65 11.33 0.02
CA LEU A 48 -12.23 12.59 -0.44
C LEU A 48 -12.48 12.59 -1.95
N GLU A 49 -12.11 11.52 -2.65
CA GLU A 49 -12.15 11.44 -4.10
C GLU A 49 -13.45 10.77 -4.58
N ASP A 50 -13.42 9.68 -5.31
CA ASP A 50 -14.55 9.10 -6.05
C ASP A 50 -15.75 8.69 -5.19
N SER A 51 -15.55 8.34 -3.92
CA SER A 51 -16.65 8.00 -3.01
C SER A 51 -17.41 9.22 -2.46
N VAL A 52 -16.99 10.43 -2.78
CA VAL A 52 -17.60 11.68 -2.33
C VAL A 52 -18.15 12.47 -3.50
N ALA A 53 -19.46 12.74 -3.49
CA ALA A 53 -20.12 13.53 -4.52
C ALA A 53 -19.50 14.95 -4.63
N PRO A 54 -19.43 15.55 -5.83
CA PRO A 54 -18.80 16.87 -6.02
C PRO A 54 -19.30 17.96 -5.08
N LEU A 55 -20.58 18.01 -4.82
CA LEU A 55 -21.20 19.02 -3.93
C LEU A 55 -20.87 18.80 -2.44
N GLU A 56 -20.42 17.62 -2.07
CA GLU A 56 -20.09 17.25 -0.68
C GLU A 56 -18.60 17.38 -0.36
N LYS A 57 -17.73 17.57 -1.35
CA LYS A 57 -16.28 17.51 -1.18
C LYS A 57 -15.75 18.49 -0.13
N SER A 58 -16.19 19.74 -0.14
CA SER A 58 -15.77 20.73 0.86
C SER A 58 -16.24 20.35 2.29
N ALA A 59 -17.48 19.87 2.42
CA ALA A 59 -18.00 19.43 3.72
C ALA A 59 -17.32 18.15 4.22
N ALA A 60 -16.92 17.24 3.32
CA ALA A 60 -16.24 16.01 3.66
C ALA A 60 -14.85 16.27 4.29
N ARG A 61 -14.13 17.31 3.89
CA ARG A 61 -12.83 17.68 4.50
C ARG A 61 -12.94 17.86 6.00
N ALA A 62 -13.90 18.65 6.46
CA ALA A 62 -14.10 18.91 7.88
C ALA A 62 -14.40 17.62 8.66
N LYS A 63 -15.24 16.73 8.09
CA LYS A 63 -15.55 15.41 8.66
C LYS A 63 -14.31 14.52 8.76
N VAL A 64 -13.49 14.49 7.71
CA VAL A 64 -12.23 13.74 7.68
C VAL A 64 -11.25 14.28 8.72
N VAL A 65 -11.06 15.60 8.80
CA VAL A 65 -10.21 16.24 9.81
C VAL A 65 -10.68 15.84 11.22
N GLU A 66 -11.97 15.91 11.48
CA GLU A 66 -12.53 15.52 12.77
C GLU A 66 -12.29 14.03 13.06
N ALA A 67 -12.51 13.15 12.09
CA ALA A 67 -12.27 11.71 12.24
C ALA A 67 -10.79 11.41 12.51
N VAL A 68 -9.85 12.00 11.78
CA VAL A 68 -8.40 11.84 12.01
C VAL A 68 -8.04 12.26 13.43
N ARG A 69 -8.58 13.37 13.91
CA ARG A 69 -8.24 13.92 15.25
C ARG A 69 -8.84 13.16 16.42
N LYS A 70 -10.09 12.68 16.28
CA LYS A 70 -10.88 12.19 17.42
C LYS A 70 -10.95 10.68 17.52
N GLN A 71 -10.81 9.94 16.41
CA GLN A 71 -10.96 8.50 16.43
C GLN A 71 -9.66 7.79 16.85
N PRO A 72 -9.75 6.56 17.41
CA PRO A 72 -8.60 5.77 17.83
C PRO A 72 -8.02 5.00 16.62
N TRP A 73 -7.01 5.58 15.97
CA TRP A 73 -6.33 4.98 14.81
C TRP A 73 -5.04 4.24 15.17
N ASP A 74 -4.92 3.78 16.41
CA ASP A 74 -3.70 3.18 16.93
C ASP A 74 -3.31 1.91 16.15
N ASP A 75 -1.99 1.68 16.01
CA ASP A 75 -1.36 0.51 15.42
C ASP A 75 -1.66 0.21 13.94
N ARG A 76 -2.10 1.19 13.18
CA ARG A 76 -2.30 1.10 11.73
C ARG A 76 -1.72 2.28 10.98
N VAL A 77 -1.62 2.15 9.67
CA VAL A 77 -1.35 3.28 8.78
C VAL A 77 -2.64 4.06 8.56
N LEU A 78 -2.61 5.36 8.81
CA LEU A 78 -3.72 6.27 8.54
C LEU A 78 -3.39 7.16 7.34
N CYS A 79 -4.19 7.04 6.30
CA CYS A 79 -4.06 7.77 5.05
C CYS A 79 -5.32 8.57 4.73
N VAL A 80 -5.19 9.62 3.94
CA VAL A 80 -6.32 10.32 3.31
C VAL A 80 -6.11 10.34 1.81
N ARG A 81 -7.07 9.79 1.05
CA ARG A 81 -7.07 9.96 -0.42
C ARG A 81 -7.64 11.31 -0.76
N ILE A 82 -6.79 12.18 -1.30
CA ILE A 82 -7.13 13.51 -1.79
C ILE A 82 -7.69 13.45 -3.22
N ASN A 83 -8.22 14.56 -3.73
CA ASN A 83 -8.64 14.63 -5.12
C ASN A 83 -7.44 14.75 -6.08
N ALA A 84 -7.62 14.38 -7.34
CA ALA A 84 -6.59 14.44 -8.38
C ALA A 84 -6.24 15.89 -8.79
N TRP A 85 -5.05 16.09 -9.36
CA TRP A 85 -4.54 17.41 -9.75
C TRP A 85 -5.34 18.10 -10.86
N ASP A 86 -6.10 17.39 -11.64
CA ASP A 86 -6.97 17.93 -12.68
C ASP A 86 -8.30 18.48 -12.13
N THR A 87 -8.47 18.47 -10.80
CA THR A 87 -9.63 19.01 -10.10
C THR A 87 -9.30 20.30 -9.36
N GLU A 88 -10.32 21.04 -8.96
CA GLU A 88 -10.21 22.25 -8.14
C GLU A 88 -10.02 21.97 -6.64
N TRP A 89 -10.08 20.71 -6.20
CA TRP A 89 -10.16 20.35 -4.78
C TRP A 89 -8.83 19.97 -4.14
N THR A 90 -7.86 19.46 -4.90
CA THR A 90 -6.58 18.88 -4.40
C THR A 90 -5.85 19.78 -3.42
N TYR A 91 -5.66 21.04 -3.82
CA TYR A 91 -5.01 22.06 -3.00
C TYR A 91 -5.71 22.24 -1.65
N GLY A 92 -7.05 22.42 -1.66
CA GLY A 92 -7.86 22.57 -0.46
C GLY A 92 -7.81 21.33 0.45
N ASP A 93 -7.82 20.13 -0.14
CA ASP A 93 -7.72 18.87 0.62
C ASP A 93 -6.41 18.82 1.41
N VAL A 94 -5.28 19.09 0.78
CA VAL A 94 -3.98 19.07 1.44
C VAL A 94 -3.88 20.11 2.54
N ILE A 95 -4.28 21.36 2.27
CA ILE A 95 -4.17 22.44 3.25
C ILE A 95 -5.08 22.19 4.45
N GLU A 96 -6.33 21.81 4.22
CA GLU A 96 -7.28 21.63 5.31
C GLU A 96 -6.99 20.38 6.11
N VAL A 97 -6.71 19.25 5.47
CA VAL A 97 -6.49 17.98 6.17
C VAL A 97 -5.13 17.95 6.86
N VAL A 98 -4.05 18.21 6.12
CA VAL A 98 -2.70 18.16 6.70
C VAL A 98 -2.48 19.32 7.67
N GLY A 99 -2.97 20.51 7.34
CA GLY A 99 -2.86 21.69 8.20
C GLY A 99 -3.53 21.55 9.56
N ASN A 100 -4.65 20.81 9.63
CA ASN A 100 -5.43 20.68 10.86
C ASN A 100 -5.30 19.32 11.57
N ALA A 101 -4.86 18.29 10.86
CA ALA A 101 -4.82 16.93 11.41
C ALA A 101 -3.54 16.14 11.04
N GLY A 102 -2.58 16.77 10.36
CA GLY A 102 -1.37 16.13 9.85
C GLY A 102 -0.51 15.46 10.92
N GLU A 103 -0.55 15.93 12.17
CA GLU A 103 0.18 15.31 13.29
C GLU A 103 -0.15 13.82 13.48
N ARG A 104 -1.37 13.40 13.15
CA ARG A 104 -1.87 12.04 13.29
C ARG A 104 -1.96 11.27 11.97
N LEU A 105 -1.57 11.91 10.88
CA LEU A 105 -1.66 11.34 9.55
C LEU A 105 -0.31 10.75 9.15
N ASP A 106 -0.28 9.50 8.70
CA ASP A 106 0.94 8.88 8.19
C ASP A 106 1.22 9.27 6.75
N GLU A 107 0.19 9.27 5.88
CA GLU A 107 0.37 9.58 4.46
C GLU A 107 -0.89 10.16 3.80
N VAL A 108 -0.71 10.75 2.64
CA VAL A 108 -1.78 11.12 1.71
C VAL A 108 -1.67 10.30 0.43
N MET A 109 -2.81 9.82 -0.09
CA MET A 109 -2.89 9.11 -1.36
C MET A 109 -3.26 10.09 -2.46
N LEU A 110 -2.39 10.20 -3.48
CA LEU A 110 -2.61 10.96 -4.69
C LEU A 110 -3.19 10.03 -5.78
N PRO A 111 -4.47 10.21 -6.18
CA PRO A 111 -5.07 9.43 -7.24
C PRO A 111 -4.64 9.92 -8.63
N LYS A 112 -4.86 9.09 -9.63
CA LYS A 112 -4.71 9.40 -11.07
C LYS A 112 -3.35 9.99 -11.45
N VAL A 113 -2.29 9.56 -10.76
CA VAL A 113 -0.93 10.05 -11.00
C VAL A 113 -0.47 9.69 -12.41
N GLN A 114 -0.03 10.70 -13.17
CA GLN A 114 0.42 10.52 -14.56
C GLN A 114 1.89 10.85 -14.79
N SER A 115 2.53 11.55 -13.86
CA SER A 115 3.93 11.98 -14.00
C SER A 115 4.64 12.15 -12.66
N ALA A 116 5.97 12.08 -12.70
CA ALA A 116 6.83 12.41 -11.56
C ALA A 116 6.62 13.86 -11.07
N ALA A 117 6.30 14.79 -11.97
CA ALA A 117 6.06 16.19 -11.62
C ALA A 117 4.88 16.38 -10.65
N GLU A 118 3.84 15.56 -10.77
CA GLU A 118 2.67 15.60 -9.88
C GLU A 118 3.02 15.17 -8.45
N VAL A 119 3.87 14.16 -8.31
CA VAL A 119 4.38 13.72 -6.99
C VAL A 119 5.29 14.78 -6.39
N VAL A 120 6.17 15.40 -7.18
CA VAL A 120 7.05 16.49 -6.74
C VAL A 120 6.23 17.71 -6.31
N ALA A 121 5.18 18.06 -7.05
CA ALA A 121 4.29 19.16 -6.69
C ALA A 121 3.60 18.91 -5.33
N LEU A 122 3.14 17.68 -5.08
CA LEU A 122 2.56 17.30 -3.80
C LEU A 122 3.59 17.37 -2.66
N ASP A 123 4.82 16.88 -2.87
CA ASP A 123 5.90 16.96 -1.88
C ASP A 123 6.20 18.42 -1.49
N LEU A 124 6.28 19.31 -2.47
CA LEU A 124 6.51 20.74 -2.23
C LEU A 124 5.35 21.39 -1.44
N LEU A 125 4.10 21.04 -1.78
CA LEU A 125 2.92 21.52 -1.07
C LEU A 125 2.88 21.00 0.37
N LEU A 126 3.11 19.71 0.58
CA LEU A 126 3.21 19.11 1.91
C LEU A 126 4.29 19.79 2.76
N THR A 127 5.46 20.03 2.17
CA THR A 127 6.56 20.73 2.85
C THR A 127 6.17 22.13 3.33
N GLN A 128 5.39 22.88 2.54
CA GLN A 128 4.92 24.19 2.95
C GLN A 128 3.88 24.10 4.07
N VAL A 129 2.93 23.18 3.94
CA VAL A 129 1.88 22.99 4.95
C VAL A 129 2.48 22.50 6.28
N GLU A 130 3.40 21.56 6.25
CA GLU A 130 4.10 21.08 7.45
C GLU A 130 4.82 22.22 8.17
N LYS A 131 5.56 23.07 7.43
CA LYS A 131 6.23 24.24 8.01
C LYS A 131 5.27 25.23 8.67
N THR A 132 4.13 25.52 8.02
CA THR A 132 3.14 26.46 8.56
C THR A 132 2.37 25.88 9.75
N SER A 133 2.21 24.56 9.81
CA SER A 133 1.51 23.85 10.89
C SER A 133 2.45 23.42 12.04
N GLY A 134 3.76 23.71 11.92
CA GLY A 134 4.74 23.33 12.95
C GLY A 134 5.09 21.85 12.98
N LEU A 135 4.79 21.11 11.91
CA LEU A 135 5.16 19.70 11.75
C LEU A 135 6.60 19.57 11.22
N PRO A 136 7.30 18.48 11.54
CA PRO A 136 8.58 18.18 10.90
C PRO A 136 8.40 18.02 9.39
N VAL A 137 9.31 18.59 8.60
CA VAL A 137 9.29 18.39 7.13
C VAL A 137 9.53 16.93 6.81
N GLY A 138 8.66 16.33 6.01
CA GLY A 138 8.69 14.91 5.67
C GLY A 138 7.92 14.02 6.66
N HIS A 139 7.12 14.62 7.54
CA HIS A 139 6.27 13.88 8.48
C HIS A 139 5.18 13.09 7.75
N VAL A 140 4.50 13.71 6.79
CA VAL A 140 3.44 13.06 6.00
C VAL A 140 4.05 12.44 4.74
N GLY A 141 3.87 11.12 4.59
CA GLY A 141 4.26 10.36 3.42
C GLY A 141 3.30 10.53 2.24
N ILE A 142 3.65 9.91 1.11
CA ILE A 142 2.84 9.89 -0.11
C ILE A 142 2.58 8.45 -0.53
N GLU A 143 1.35 8.14 -0.89
CA GLU A 143 0.96 6.98 -1.67
C GLU A 143 0.53 7.43 -3.07
N ALA A 144 1.07 6.81 -4.13
CA ALA A 144 0.70 7.13 -5.51
C ALA A 144 -0.23 6.06 -6.08
N GLN A 145 -1.40 6.46 -6.58
CA GLN A 145 -2.34 5.54 -7.24
C GLN A 145 -2.11 5.54 -8.75
N ILE A 146 -1.72 4.39 -9.28
CA ILE A 146 -1.51 4.14 -10.71
C ILE A 146 -2.77 3.55 -11.30
N GLU A 147 -3.48 4.35 -12.08
CA GLU A 147 -4.79 3.99 -12.62
C GLU A 147 -5.09 4.62 -13.97
N THR A 148 -4.04 5.05 -14.66
CA THR A 148 -4.13 5.55 -16.03
C THR A 148 -3.05 4.91 -16.90
N THR A 149 -3.29 4.84 -18.20
CA THR A 149 -2.29 4.37 -19.18
C THR A 149 -1.02 5.22 -19.12
N ARG A 150 -1.17 6.55 -18.97
CA ARG A 150 -0.05 7.48 -18.83
C ARG A 150 0.74 7.23 -17.54
N GLY A 151 0.05 7.03 -16.43
CA GLY A 151 0.69 6.70 -15.15
C GLY A 151 1.49 5.40 -15.22
N LEU A 152 0.96 4.37 -15.87
CA LEU A 152 1.69 3.11 -16.05
C LEU A 152 2.92 3.25 -16.94
N ILE A 153 2.85 4.04 -18.01
CA ILE A 153 4.01 4.29 -18.88
C ILE A 153 5.12 5.00 -18.11
N ASN A 154 4.78 5.94 -17.23
CA ASN A 154 5.70 6.75 -16.47
C ASN A 154 5.99 6.19 -15.05
N VAL A 155 5.60 4.96 -14.75
CA VAL A 155 5.64 4.41 -13.38
C VAL A 155 7.02 4.39 -12.74
N ASP A 156 8.09 4.20 -13.52
CA ASP A 156 9.47 4.21 -13.00
C ASP A 156 9.86 5.60 -12.48
N GLU A 157 9.54 6.64 -13.24
CA GLU A 157 9.84 8.03 -12.86
C GLU A 157 8.96 8.45 -11.68
N ILE A 158 7.69 8.04 -11.66
CA ILE A 158 6.77 8.28 -10.55
C ILE A 158 7.32 7.66 -9.26
N CYS A 159 7.73 6.39 -9.30
CA CYS A 159 8.27 5.70 -8.13
C CYS A 159 9.57 6.30 -7.58
N ALA A 160 10.32 7.01 -8.40
CA ALA A 160 11.59 7.66 -8.02
C ALA A 160 11.43 9.15 -7.66
N ALA A 161 10.22 9.72 -7.77
CA ALA A 161 10.01 11.17 -7.79
C ALA A 161 10.23 11.88 -6.45
N SER A 162 9.99 11.22 -5.32
CA SER A 162 10.10 11.83 -3.99
C SER A 162 10.54 10.82 -2.93
N PRO A 163 11.38 11.24 -1.97
CA PRO A 163 11.71 10.40 -0.81
C PRO A 163 10.50 10.19 0.12
N ARG A 164 9.43 10.99 0.00
CA ARG A 164 8.18 10.82 0.75
C ARG A 164 7.32 9.67 0.22
N LEU A 165 7.58 9.21 -1.02
CA LEU A 165 6.81 8.11 -1.59
C LEU A 165 7.13 6.82 -0.83
N GLU A 166 6.10 6.21 -0.23
CA GLU A 166 6.21 4.99 0.57
C GLU A 166 5.53 3.81 -0.10
N THR A 167 4.45 4.10 -0.80
CA THR A 167 3.52 3.09 -1.31
C THR A 167 3.05 3.46 -2.71
N ILE A 168 2.80 2.45 -3.50
CA ILE A 168 2.16 2.56 -4.81
C ILE A 168 0.99 1.57 -4.85
N ILE A 169 -0.19 2.06 -5.27
CA ILE A 169 -1.42 1.26 -5.34
C ILE A 169 -2.00 1.28 -6.75
N PHE A 170 -2.58 0.16 -7.18
CA PHE A 170 -3.23 0.04 -8.48
C PHE A 170 -4.72 0.36 -8.41
N GLY A 171 -5.24 1.13 -9.39
CA GLY A 171 -6.66 1.44 -9.56
C GLY A 171 -7.23 0.75 -10.81
N PRO A 172 -7.78 -0.47 -10.72
CA PRO A 172 -8.16 -1.27 -11.89
C PRO A 172 -9.36 -0.73 -12.67
N ALA A 173 -10.29 -0.01 -12.04
CA ALA A 173 -11.48 0.50 -12.70
C ALA A 173 -11.15 1.67 -13.63
N ASP A 174 -10.47 2.70 -13.11
CA ASP A 174 -10.01 3.84 -13.89
C ASP A 174 -8.98 3.41 -14.94
N PHE A 175 -8.12 2.44 -14.61
CA PHE A 175 -7.18 1.89 -15.57
C PHE A 175 -7.89 1.23 -16.75
N ALA A 176 -8.92 0.41 -16.49
CA ALA A 176 -9.72 -0.22 -17.54
C ALA A 176 -10.41 0.83 -18.43
N ALA A 177 -10.94 1.90 -17.82
CA ALA A 177 -11.52 3.03 -18.55
C ALA A 177 -10.46 3.77 -19.39
N SER A 178 -9.28 4.04 -18.83
CA SER A 178 -8.15 4.68 -19.53
C SER A 178 -7.60 3.83 -20.69
N MET A 179 -7.74 2.50 -20.62
CA MET A 179 -7.38 1.54 -21.67
C MET A 179 -8.50 1.35 -22.71
N GLU A 180 -9.68 1.96 -22.51
CA GLU A 180 -10.88 1.72 -23.32
C GLU A 180 -11.25 0.22 -23.39
N MET A 181 -11.04 -0.51 -22.28
CA MET A 181 -11.35 -1.93 -22.22
C MET A 181 -12.87 -2.16 -22.39
N PRO A 182 -13.31 -3.17 -23.15
CA PRO A 182 -14.73 -3.43 -23.38
C PRO A 182 -15.39 -4.12 -22.17
N VAL A 183 -15.27 -3.52 -20.98
CA VAL A 183 -15.80 -4.03 -19.72
C VAL A 183 -16.54 -2.94 -18.96
N LEU A 184 -17.55 -3.32 -18.19
CA LEU A 184 -18.34 -2.41 -17.36
C LEU A 184 -17.97 -2.50 -15.86
N THR A 185 -17.14 -3.49 -15.48
CA THR A 185 -16.68 -3.67 -14.12
C THR A 185 -15.18 -3.91 -14.14
N GLY A 186 -14.41 -2.96 -13.64
CA GLY A 186 -12.96 -3.12 -13.44
C GLY A 186 -12.65 -4.03 -12.25
N GLY A 187 -11.40 -4.47 -12.14
CA GLY A 187 -10.91 -5.23 -10.97
C GLY A 187 -11.49 -6.65 -10.83
N VAL A 188 -11.99 -7.23 -11.92
CA VAL A 188 -12.44 -8.63 -11.98
C VAL A 188 -11.81 -9.32 -13.19
N GLN A 189 -11.70 -10.65 -13.13
CA GLN A 189 -11.20 -11.43 -14.26
C GLN A 189 -12.15 -11.34 -15.46
N ILE A 190 -11.58 -11.23 -16.66
CA ILE A 190 -12.30 -11.31 -17.94
C ILE A 190 -12.13 -12.75 -18.47
N PRO A 191 -13.20 -13.59 -18.46
CA PRO A 191 -13.07 -15.00 -18.83
C PRO A 191 -12.65 -15.22 -20.28
N GLU A 192 -12.98 -14.28 -21.16
CA GLU A 192 -12.68 -14.35 -22.62
C GLU A 192 -11.21 -14.08 -22.92
N TYR A 193 -10.46 -13.47 -21.97
CA TYR A 193 -9.03 -13.22 -22.15
C TYR A 193 -8.21 -14.46 -21.76
N PRO A 194 -7.33 -14.97 -22.63
CA PRO A 194 -6.51 -16.13 -22.31
C PRO A 194 -5.45 -15.77 -21.26
N GLY A 195 -5.68 -16.13 -20.03
CA GLY A 195 -4.81 -15.82 -18.90
C GLY A 195 -5.29 -14.63 -18.07
N ASP A 196 -4.37 -13.89 -17.47
CA ASP A 196 -4.64 -12.70 -16.68
C ASP A 196 -4.38 -11.45 -17.51
N HIS A 197 -5.44 -10.71 -17.84
CA HIS A 197 -5.35 -9.51 -18.67
C HIS A 197 -4.60 -8.36 -17.99
N PHE A 198 -4.44 -8.38 -16.68
CA PHE A 198 -3.65 -7.41 -15.93
C PHE A 198 -2.24 -7.90 -15.54
N HIS A 199 -1.84 -9.10 -15.94
CA HIS A 199 -0.53 -9.66 -15.54
C HIS A 199 0.65 -8.73 -15.86
N TYR A 200 0.67 -8.15 -17.06
CA TYR A 200 1.71 -7.17 -17.44
C TYR A 200 1.68 -5.94 -16.54
N VAL A 201 0.48 -5.41 -16.26
CA VAL A 201 0.28 -4.22 -15.42
C VAL A 201 0.78 -4.49 -14.02
N PHE A 202 0.36 -5.61 -13.42
CA PHE A 202 0.82 -6.01 -12.08
C PHE A 202 2.33 -6.18 -12.02
N SER A 203 2.93 -6.87 -12.99
CA SER A 203 4.37 -7.08 -13.04
C SER A 203 5.14 -5.76 -13.17
N ARG A 204 4.63 -4.84 -14.00
CA ARG A 204 5.25 -3.55 -14.28
C ARG A 204 5.24 -2.64 -13.05
N ILE A 205 4.09 -2.52 -12.38
CA ILE A 205 3.94 -1.74 -11.14
C ILE A 205 4.83 -2.33 -10.03
N LEU A 206 4.82 -3.66 -9.87
CA LEU A 206 5.62 -4.32 -8.85
C LEU A 206 7.12 -4.07 -9.03
N MET A 207 7.64 -4.23 -10.25
CA MET A 207 9.07 -4.00 -10.52
C MET A 207 9.47 -2.56 -10.24
N ALA A 208 8.67 -1.57 -10.69
CA ALA A 208 8.94 -0.16 -10.44
C ALA A 208 8.94 0.17 -8.94
N GLY A 209 7.93 -0.29 -8.19
CA GLY A 209 7.86 -0.09 -6.75
C GLY A 209 9.02 -0.74 -6.01
N ARG A 210 9.35 -1.99 -6.32
CA ARG A 210 10.45 -2.72 -5.65
C ARG A 210 11.83 -2.14 -5.96
N ALA A 211 12.05 -1.62 -7.18
CA ALA A 211 13.30 -0.95 -7.53
C ALA A 211 13.57 0.29 -6.67
N ASN A 212 12.51 0.94 -6.17
CA ASN A 212 12.56 2.14 -5.34
C ASN A 212 12.27 1.87 -3.84
N GLY A 213 12.13 0.60 -3.43
CA GLY A 213 11.93 0.22 -2.03
C GLY A 213 10.52 0.48 -1.49
N LEU A 214 9.53 0.68 -2.38
CA LEU A 214 8.15 0.94 -2.01
C LEU A 214 7.39 -0.34 -1.66
N GLN A 215 6.37 -0.21 -0.82
CA GLN A 215 5.32 -1.22 -0.71
C GLN A 215 4.39 -1.11 -1.93
N VAL A 216 3.86 -2.24 -2.40
CA VAL A 216 3.04 -2.31 -3.61
C VAL A 216 1.72 -2.98 -3.28
N ILE A 217 0.64 -2.24 -3.49
CA ILE A 217 -0.71 -2.61 -3.10
C ILE A 217 -1.57 -2.84 -4.35
N ASP A 218 -2.31 -3.92 -4.35
CA ASP A 218 -3.28 -4.23 -5.38
C ASP A 218 -4.60 -3.47 -5.18
N GLY A 219 -5.31 -3.22 -6.25
CA GLY A 219 -6.58 -2.50 -6.25
C GLY A 219 -7.77 -3.29 -5.70
N PRO A 220 -8.95 -2.67 -5.62
CA PRO A 220 -10.13 -3.30 -5.03
C PRO A 220 -10.71 -4.42 -5.90
N TYR A 221 -11.33 -5.40 -5.25
CA TYR A 221 -12.22 -6.37 -5.88
C TYR A 221 -13.66 -5.92 -5.74
N LEU A 222 -14.30 -5.55 -6.86
CA LEU A 222 -15.57 -4.83 -6.83
C LEU A 222 -16.80 -5.69 -6.56
N LYS A 223 -16.72 -7.02 -6.71
CA LYS A 223 -17.81 -7.92 -6.32
C LYS A 223 -17.77 -8.18 -4.81
N VAL A 224 -18.21 -7.20 -4.04
CA VAL A 224 -18.00 -7.10 -2.58
C VAL A 224 -18.56 -8.26 -1.74
N LYS A 225 -19.46 -9.08 -2.29
CA LYS A 225 -20.02 -10.26 -1.61
C LYS A 225 -19.39 -11.59 -2.05
N ASP A 226 -18.57 -11.56 -3.10
CA ASP A 226 -17.93 -12.74 -3.68
C ASP A 226 -16.55 -12.95 -3.05
N MET A 227 -16.50 -13.62 -1.91
CA MET A 227 -15.25 -13.86 -1.18
C MET A 227 -14.38 -14.92 -1.87
N ASP A 228 -14.95 -15.87 -2.57
CA ASP A 228 -14.19 -16.88 -3.31
C ASP A 228 -13.49 -16.25 -4.51
N GLY A 229 -14.21 -15.41 -5.27
CA GLY A 229 -13.59 -14.62 -6.35
C GLY A 229 -12.53 -13.63 -5.84
N LEU A 230 -12.73 -13.04 -4.67
CA LEU A 230 -11.70 -12.21 -4.02
C LEU A 230 -10.44 -13.03 -3.74
N ARG A 231 -10.56 -14.23 -3.18
CA ARG A 231 -9.42 -15.12 -2.89
C ARG A 231 -8.68 -15.51 -4.17
N ASP A 232 -9.40 -15.95 -5.20
CA ASP A 232 -8.81 -16.32 -6.50
C ASP A 232 -8.07 -15.14 -7.13
N PHE A 233 -8.68 -13.97 -7.16
CA PHE A 233 -8.07 -12.77 -7.73
C PHE A 233 -6.86 -12.30 -6.93
N THR A 234 -6.93 -12.32 -5.61
CA THR A 234 -5.85 -11.92 -4.70
C THR A 234 -4.64 -12.86 -4.79
N GLN A 235 -4.87 -14.15 -5.01
CA GLN A 235 -3.79 -15.14 -5.13
C GLN A 235 -2.78 -14.78 -6.23
N ARG A 236 -3.21 -14.14 -7.30
CA ARG A 236 -2.35 -13.74 -8.44
C ARG A 236 -1.33 -12.70 -8.02
N THR A 237 -1.78 -11.61 -7.38
CA THR A 237 -0.90 -10.53 -6.94
C THR A 237 -0.07 -10.93 -5.72
N ARG A 238 -0.63 -11.74 -4.80
CA ARG A 238 0.11 -12.32 -3.69
C ARG A 238 1.32 -13.14 -4.16
N VAL A 239 1.14 -14.03 -5.14
CA VAL A 239 2.22 -14.88 -5.67
C VAL A 239 3.27 -14.06 -6.42
N LEU A 240 2.88 -12.99 -7.11
CA LEU A 240 3.84 -12.05 -7.70
C LEU A 240 4.68 -11.32 -6.65
N GLY A 241 4.17 -11.13 -5.42
CA GLY A 241 4.91 -10.50 -4.34
C GLY A 241 4.35 -9.15 -3.87
N TYR A 242 3.10 -8.82 -4.18
CA TYR A 242 2.43 -7.64 -3.61
C TYR A 242 2.35 -7.73 -2.09
N ASP A 243 2.26 -6.58 -1.42
CA ASP A 243 2.23 -6.49 0.05
C ASP A 243 0.82 -6.55 0.62
N GLY A 244 -0.19 -6.19 -0.18
CA GLY A 244 -1.59 -6.16 0.22
C GLY A 244 -2.53 -5.76 -0.88
N LYS A 245 -3.77 -5.46 -0.49
CA LYS A 245 -4.85 -5.14 -1.41
C LYS A 245 -5.85 -4.17 -0.78
N TRP A 246 -6.48 -3.37 -1.62
CA TRP A 246 -7.59 -2.49 -1.25
C TRP A 246 -8.83 -3.29 -0.86
N ALA A 247 -9.39 -3.00 0.32
CA ALA A 247 -10.62 -3.57 0.86
C ALA A 247 -11.75 -2.55 0.87
N LEU A 248 -12.93 -2.95 0.40
CA LEU A 248 -14.15 -2.13 0.37
C LEU A 248 -15.09 -2.45 1.53
N THR A 249 -14.93 -3.62 2.16
CA THR A 249 -15.78 -4.08 3.26
C THR A 249 -14.97 -4.72 4.37
N PRO A 250 -15.49 -4.75 5.62
CA PRO A 250 -14.81 -5.44 6.74
C PRO A 250 -14.56 -6.93 6.47
N ASP A 251 -15.49 -7.61 5.76
CA ASP A 251 -15.32 -9.04 5.42
C ASP A 251 -14.11 -9.24 4.49
N GLN A 252 -13.93 -8.35 3.52
CA GLN A 252 -12.75 -8.38 2.66
C GLN A 252 -11.45 -8.17 3.47
N VAL A 253 -11.45 -7.30 4.48
CA VAL A 253 -10.28 -7.08 5.35
C VAL A 253 -9.84 -8.39 6.01
N THR A 254 -10.79 -9.15 6.56
CA THR A 254 -10.49 -10.45 7.20
C THR A 254 -9.81 -11.42 6.21
N VAL A 255 -10.37 -11.55 5.02
CA VAL A 255 -9.82 -12.41 3.96
C VAL A 255 -8.41 -11.96 3.53
N LEU A 256 -8.22 -10.66 3.33
CA LEU A 256 -6.94 -10.12 2.88
C LEU A 256 -5.84 -10.26 3.94
N ASN A 257 -6.16 -10.01 5.21
CA ASN A 257 -5.22 -10.23 6.31
C ASN A 257 -4.76 -11.68 6.39
N GLU A 258 -5.66 -12.63 6.18
CA GLU A 258 -5.33 -14.05 6.08
C GLU A 258 -4.42 -14.33 4.88
N MET A 259 -4.82 -13.89 3.69
CA MET A 259 -4.13 -14.22 2.44
C MET A 259 -2.72 -13.64 2.33
N TYR A 260 -2.49 -12.42 2.81
CA TYR A 260 -1.17 -11.78 2.76
C TYR A 260 -0.27 -12.11 3.96
N SER A 261 -0.76 -12.90 4.92
CA SER A 261 0.07 -13.45 5.99
C SER A 261 0.70 -14.77 5.56
N PRO A 262 1.96 -15.06 5.95
CA PRO A 262 2.49 -16.41 5.87
C PRO A 262 1.67 -17.37 6.72
N THR A 263 1.62 -18.64 6.34
CA THR A 263 1.17 -19.70 7.27
C THR A 263 2.21 -19.93 8.34
N GLN A 264 1.83 -20.55 9.48
CA GLN A 264 2.79 -20.93 10.52
C GLN A 264 3.87 -21.85 9.97
N GLU A 265 3.51 -22.81 9.13
CA GLU A 265 4.44 -23.73 8.47
C GLU A 265 5.45 -22.97 7.59
N GLN A 266 5.01 -22.03 6.76
CA GLN A 266 5.89 -21.20 5.93
C GLN A 266 6.82 -20.34 6.77
N PHE A 267 6.32 -19.82 7.88
CA PHE A 267 7.09 -18.99 8.80
C PHE A 267 8.19 -19.79 9.51
N ASP A 268 7.85 -20.98 10.03
CA ASP A 268 8.81 -21.86 10.69
C ASP A 268 9.87 -22.38 9.71
N HIS A 269 9.45 -22.78 8.50
CA HIS A 269 10.36 -23.19 7.44
C HIS A 269 11.33 -22.06 7.03
N ALA A 270 10.87 -20.82 6.97
CA ALA A 270 11.76 -19.69 6.70
C ALA A 270 12.83 -19.52 7.80
N TRP A 271 12.48 -19.74 9.06
CA TRP A 271 13.44 -19.77 10.16
C TRP A 271 14.45 -20.90 10.02
N ASP A 272 14.01 -22.10 9.64
CA ASP A 272 14.89 -23.25 9.45
C ASP A 272 15.89 -23.01 8.31
N ILE A 273 15.48 -22.36 7.23
CA ILE A 273 16.38 -21.91 6.13
C ILE A 273 17.44 -20.93 6.67
N LEU A 274 17.04 -19.95 7.49
CA LEU A 274 17.98 -18.98 8.07
C LEU A 274 19.02 -19.66 8.96
N ASP A 275 18.59 -20.58 9.83
CA ASP A 275 19.48 -21.33 10.72
C ASP A 275 20.45 -22.22 9.93
N ALA A 276 19.95 -22.94 8.92
CA ALA A 276 20.79 -23.81 8.08
C ALA A 276 21.83 -23.01 7.29
N TYR A 277 21.43 -21.88 6.71
CA TYR A 277 22.35 -21.01 5.98
C TYR A 277 23.41 -20.37 6.89
N GLN A 278 23.00 -19.90 8.08
CA GLN A 278 23.93 -19.35 9.07
C GLN A 278 24.97 -20.41 9.49
N LYS A 279 24.54 -21.62 9.80
CA LYS A 279 25.44 -22.71 10.14
C LYS A 279 26.44 -23.03 9.02
N ALA A 280 25.96 -23.05 7.76
CA ALA A 280 26.82 -23.34 6.61
C ALA A 280 27.86 -22.23 6.38
N THR A 281 27.48 -20.97 6.52
CA THR A 281 28.39 -19.84 6.28
C THR A 281 29.39 -19.65 7.41
N GLU A 282 28.97 -19.70 8.66
CA GLU A 282 29.83 -19.41 9.83
C GLU A 282 30.74 -20.59 10.19
N ASN A 283 30.21 -21.82 10.16
CA ASN A 283 30.96 -23.01 10.62
C ASN A 283 31.67 -23.73 9.47
N GLU A 284 31.04 -23.82 8.30
CA GLU A 284 31.56 -24.60 7.18
C GLU A 284 32.16 -23.74 6.07
N ARG A 285 32.06 -22.41 6.14
CA ARG A 285 32.53 -21.44 5.15
C ARG A 285 32.02 -21.74 3.73
N LYS A 286 30.76 -22.22 3.63
CA LYS A 286 30.09 -22.50 2.37
C LYS A 286 29.07 -21.41 2.06
N GLY A 287 29.04 -20.95 0.79
CA GLY A 287 28.07 -19.95 0.29
C GLY A 287 26.74 -20.58 -0.16
N ALA A 288 26.68 -21.91 -0.28
CA ALA A 288 25.48 -22.67 -0.60
C ALA A 288 25.53 -24.04 0.11
N VAL A 289 24.38 -24.56 0.47
CA VAL A 289 24.25 -25.86 1.17
C VAL A 289 22.92 -26.53 0.81
N MET A 290 22.90 -27.86 0.86
CA MET A 290 21.65 -28.61 0.73
C MET A 290 20.86 -28.54 2.04
N PHE A 291 19.57 -28.22 1.91
CA PHE A 291 18.59 -28.20 2.97
C PHE A 291 17.40 -29.08 2.53
N GLY A 292 17.32 -30.31 3.03
CA GLY A 292 16.46 -31.33 2.46
C GLY A 292 16.82 -31.57 0.99
N ASP A 293 15.85 -31.42 0.09
CA ASP A 293 16.03 -31.64 -1.35
C ASP A 293 16.39 -30.35 -2.09
N GLU A 294 16.46 -29.20 -1.40
CA GLU A 294 16.69 -27.89 -2.00
C GLU A 294 18.12 -27.39 -1.72
N MET A 295 18.69 -26.70 -2.70
CA MET A 295 19.91 -25.94 -2.50
C MET A 295 19.55 -24.52 -2.04
N ILE A 296 20.04 -24.14 -0.85
CA ILE A 296 19.88 -22.80 -0.30
C ILE A 296 21.18 -22.01 -0.41
N ASP A 297 21.04 -20.73 -0.71
CA ASP A 297 22.13 -19.76 -0.87
C ASP A 297 21.75 -18.38 -0.31
N GLU A 298 22.50 -17.35 -0.66
CA GLU A 298 22.22 -15.97 -0.24
C GLU A 298 20.84 -15.44 -0.75
N ALA A 299 20.37 -15.91 -1.92
CA ALA A 299 19.04 -15.52 -2.40
C ALA A 299 17.95 -16.15 -1.51
N SER A 300 18.10 -17.43 -1.15
CA SER A 300 17.20 -18.12 -0.22
C SER A 300 17.17 -17.44 1.15
N ARG A 301 18.33 -17.05 1.68
CA ARG A 301 18.42 -16.28 2.93
C ARG A 301 17.66 -14.97 2.87
N LYS A 302 17.82 -14.20 1.78
CA LYS A 302 17.09 -12.93 1.58
C LYS A 302 15.57 -13.14 1.51
N MET A 303 15.12 -14.18 0.83
CA MET A 303 13.70 -14.55 0.76
C MET A 303 13.17 -14.94 2.14
N ALA A 304 13.85 -15.84 2.85
CA ALA A 304 13.47 -16.28 4.19
C ALA A 304 13.41 -15.11 5.18
N THR A 305 14.36 -14.18 5.15
CA THR A 305 14.34 -12.96 5.98
C THR A 305 13.08 -12.13 5.75
N LYS A 306 12.63 -11.99 4.49
CA LYS A 306 11.39 -11.29 4.16
C LYS A 306 10.15 -12.02 4.67
N PHE A 307 10.12 -13.36 4.57
CA PHE A 307 9.03 -14.17 5.11
C PHE A 307 8.93 -14.07 6.63
N VAL A 308 10.06 -14.15 7.33
CA VAL A 308 10.11 -13.97 8.79
C VAL A 308 9.58 -12.59 9.17
N ALA A 309 10.08 -11.53 8.55
CA ALA A 309 9.62 -10.17 8.84
C ALA A 309 8.11 -10.00 8.61
N ARG A 310 7.54 -10.62 7.55
CA ARG A 310 6.09 -10.60 7.31
C ARG A 310 5.31 -11.37 8.37
N GLY A 311 5.80 -12.54 8.77
CA GLY A 311 5.18 -13.37 9.81
C GLY A 311 5.18 -12.68 11.17
N GLU A 312 6.29 -12.08 11.57
CA GLU A 312 6.39 -11.33 12.84
C GLU A 312 5.42 -10.15 12.89
N ARG A 313 5.29 -9.40 11.78
CA ARG A 313 4.30 -8.31 11.66
C ARG A 313 2.86 -8.83 11.71
N ALA A 314 2.61 -10.05 11.23
CA ALA A 314 1.31 -10.72 11.34
C ALA A 314 1.08 -11.34 12.74
N GLY A 315 2.02 -11.17 13.68
CA GLY A 315 1.91 -11.69 15.04
C GLY A 315 2.36 -13.15 15.21
N LEU A 316 2.91 -13.78 14.17
CA LEU A 316 3.44 -15.14 14.27
C LEU A 316 4.67 -15.20 15.19
N ARG A 317 4.83 -16.33 15.85
CA ARG A 317 6.01 -16.66 16.64
C ARG A 317 6.51 -18.03 16.19
N ARG A 318 7.84 -18.19 16.18
CA ARG A 318 8.43 -19.48 15.83
C ARG A 318 7.91 -20.57 16.78
N SER A 319 7.41 -21.65 16.20
CA SER A 319 7.07 -22.83 16.98
C SER A 319 8.36 -23.33 17.63
N LYS A 320 8.32 -23.66 18.92
CA LYS A 320 9.51 -24.19 19.58
C LYS A 320 9.90 -25.50 18.90
N SER A 321 11.08 -25.55 18.32
CA SER A 321 11.73 -26.77 17.85
C SER A 321 12.05 -27.70 19.01
#